data_89599918b1978bf4cddd70f80fe44e4f
#
_entry.id   89599918b1978bf4cddd70f80fe44e4f
#
_cell.length_a   1.000
_cell.length_b   1.000
_cell.length_c   1.000
_cell.angle_alpha   90.00
_cell.angle_beta   90.00
_cell.angle_gamma   90.00
#
_symmetry.space_group_name_H-M   'P 1'
#
loop_
_entity.id
_entity.type
_entity.pdbx_description
1 polymer ?
#
loop_
_entity_poly.entity_id
_entity_poly.type
_entity_poly.pdbx_seq_one_letter_code
_entity_poly.pdbx_strand_id
1 'polypeptide(L)'
;MEEMRIVFAGFGGQGLLFAGKVVAYAGLIDDHEVSWLPSYGPEMRGGTANCSVTLSDEPIGSPLISNPNVLIAMNYPSLIKFEGDVTPGGKIFIDTSLINRVPERDDCEVYALEATNMAEEEGLKGLANIVLVGKMLKETGFCSYETIEAAIRKTVPPRKAALIDKNLQALKLGMEA
;
A
#
# COMPACT_ATOMS: atom_id res chain seq x y z
N MET A 1 8.39 -16.03 -6.77
CA MET A 1 7.31 -14.98 -6.89
C MET A 1 7.64 -14.07 -8.06
N GLU A 2 6.65 -13.62 -8.81
CA GLU A 2 6.87 -12.52 -9.77
C GLU A 2 7.27 -11.26 -9.00
N GLU A 3 8.28 -10.52 -9.49
CA GLU A 3 8.76 -9.31 -8.84
C GLU A 3 7.62 -8.29 -8.67
N MET A 4 7.39 -7.84 -7.44
CA MET A 4 6.42 -6.79 -7.14
C MET A 4 7.12 -5.46 -6.93
N ARG A 5 6.77 -4.49 -7.74
CA ARG A 5 7.23 -3.10 -7.64
C ARG A 5 6.04 -2.22 -7.27
N ILE A 6 5.97 -1.87 -5.98
CA ILE A 6 4.80 -1.22 -5.38
C ILE A 6 5.13 0.24 -5.08
N VAL A 7 4.25 1.14 -5.51
CA VAL A 7 4.29 2.55 -5.11
C VAL A 7 3.07 2.84 -4.22
N PHE A 8 3.33 3.33 -3.01
CA PHE A 8 2.33 3.90 -2.11
C PHE A 8 2.40 5.41 -2.22
N ALA A 9 1.31 6.07 -2.58
CA ALA A 9 1.30 7.50 -2.83
C ALA A 9 0.05 8.19 -2.26
N GLY A 10 0.24 9.38 -1.66
CA GLY A 10 -0.84 10.14 -1.05
C GLY A 10 -0.33 11.40 -0.36
N PHE A 11 -1.09 11.91 0.62
CA PHE A 11 -0.66 13.03 1.46
C PHE A 11 0.17 12.56 2.67
N GLY A 12 1.01 13.43 3.18
CA GLY A 12 1.63 13.25 4.48
C GLY A 12 0.56 13.04 5.57
N GLY A 13 0.78 12.07 6.47
CA GLY A 13 -0.18 11.71 7.53
C GLY A 13 -1.16 10.58 7.18
N GLN A 14 -1.25 10.13 5.92
CA GLN A 14 -2.09 9.00 5.53
C GLN A 14 -1.48 7.61 5.81
N GLY A 15 -0.32 7.56 6.47
CA GLY A 15 0.29 6.30 6.89
C GLY A 15 0.93 5.49 5.77
N LEU A 16 1.31 6.12 4.66
CA LEU A 16 1.91 5.46 3.50
C LEU A 16 3.21 4.75 3.81
N LEU A 17 4.08 5.39 4.61
CA LEU A 17 5.36 4.82 5.01
C LEU A 17 5.17 3.61 5.92
N PHE A 18 4.17 3.65 6.79
CA PHE A 18 3.82 2.53 7.65
C PHE A 18 3.30 1.35 6.82
N ALA A 19 2.38 1.60 5.88
CA ALA A 19 1.85 0.57 4.99
C ALA A 19 2.96 -0.09 4.16
N GLY A 20 3.84 0.71 3.54
CA GLY A 20 4.99 0.21 2.80
C GLY A 20 5.95 -0.61 3.67
N LYS A 21 6.18 -0.18 4.92
CA LYS A 21 7.03 -0.91 5.86
C LYS A 21 6.42 -2.25 6.28
N VAL A 22 5.10 -2.33 6.47
CA VAL A 22 4.40 -3.59 6.74
C VAL A 22 4.61 -4.58 5.60
N VAL A 23 4.41 -4.13 4.36
CA VAL A 23 4.61 -4.97 3.16
C VAL A 23 6.07 -5.40 3.00
N ALA A 24 7.02 -4.49 3.25
CA ALA A 24 8.44 -4.82 3.22
C ALA A 24 8.81 -5.89 4.27
N TYR A 25 8.30 -5.78 5.49
CA TYR A 25 8.52 -6.80 6.51
C TYR A 25 7.85 -8.13 6.17
N ALA A 26 6.68 -8.12 5.53
CA ALA A 26 6.06 -9.35 5.06
C ALA A 26 6.97 -10.07 4.05
N GLY A 27 7.55 -9.35 3.10
CA GLY A 27 8.53 -9.91 2.18
C GLY A 27 9.76 -10.52 2.87
N LEU A 28 10.31 -9.82 3.89
CA LEU A 28 11.43 -10.33 4.67
C LEU A 28 11.09 -11.60 5.47
N ILE A 29 9.86 -11.71 5.99
CA ILE A 29 9.40 -12.89 6.71
C ILE A 29 9.32 -14.11 5.78
N ASP A 30 8.94 -13.90 4.54
CA ASP A 30 8.85 -14.93 3.50
C ASP A 30 10.17 -15.13 2.72
N ASP A 31 11.31 -14.64 3.27
CA ASP A 31 12.66 -14.79 2.72
C ASP A 31 12.87 -14.20 1.32
N HIS A 32 12.11 -13.17 0.95
CA HIS A 32 12.32 -12.42 -0.30
C HIS A 32 13.40 -11.35 -0.15
N GLU A 33 14.04 -11.02 -1.26
CA GLU A 33 14.80 -9.78 -1.40
C GLU A 33 13.84 -8.58 -1.33
N VAL A 34 14.18 -7.59 -0.50
CA VAL A 34 13.29 -6.46 -0.21
C VAL A 34 14.03 -5.13 -0.34
N SER A 35 13.42 -4.20 -1.03
CA SER A 35 13.81 -2.79 -1.00
C SER A 35 12.63 -1.95 -0.50
N TRP A 36 12.89 -1.02 0.42
CA TRP A 36 11.93 -0.04 0.89
C TRP A 36 12.57 1.34 0.85
N LEU A 37 12.05 2.21 -0.01
CA LEU A 37 12.57 3.57 -0.23
C LEU A 37 11.46 4.60 0.02
N PRO A 38 11.45 5.26 1.20
CA PRO A 38 10.56 6.39 1.43
C PRO A 38 11.06 7.63 0.70
N SER A 39 10.14 8.40 0.10
CA SER A 39 10.44 9.71 -0.43
C SER A 39 10.13 10.78 0.62
N TYR A 40 11.18 11.42 1.12
CA TYR A 40 11.12 12.58 2.01
C TYR A 40 11.57 13.82 1.24
N GLY A 41 10.74 14.84 1.19
CA GLY A 41 11.11 16.12 0.59
C GLY A 41 10.30 17.26 1.19
N PRO A 42 10.62 18.53 0.85
CA PRO A 42 9.79 19.68 1.22
C PRO A 42 8.34 19.56 0.72
N GLU A 43 8.08 18.66 -0.21
CA GLU A 43 6.77 18.27 -0.72
C GLU A 43 5.86 17.62 0.34
N MET A 44 6.40 17.15 1.49
CA MET A 44 5.61 16.50 2.55
C MET A 44 4.75 17.49 3.38
N ARG A 45 5.02 18.77 3.31
CA ARG A 45 4.19 19.80 3.97
C ARG A 45 3.15 20.34 3.00
N GLY A 46 2.05 19.60 2.83
CA GLY A 46 0.96 19.92 1.90
C GLY A 46 1.16 19.41 0.48
N GLY A 47 2.20 18.59 0.24
CA GLY A 47 2.48 17.91 -1.01
C GLY A 47 2.24 16.40 -0.97
N THR A 48 2.51 15.72 -2.07
CA THR A 48 2.39 14.26 -2.18
C THR A 48 3.56 13.57 -1.46
N ALA A 49 3.25 12.65 -0.54
CA ALA A 49 4.22 11.71 0.03
C ALA A 49 4.13 10.39 -0.72
N ASN A 50 5.24 9.68 -0.85
CA ASN A 50 5.23 8.33 -1.41
C ASN A 50 6.34 7.46 -0.81
N CYS A 51 6.18 6.14 -0.94
CA CYS A 51 7.26 5.20 -0.75
C CYS A 51 7.18 4.08 -1.78
N SER A 52 8.34 3.55 -2.13
CA SER A 52 8.51 2.44 -3.05
C SER A 52 8.89 1.17 -2.28
N VAL A 53 8.27 0.05 -2.62
CA VAL A 53 8.60 -1.27 -2.07
C VAL A 53 8.79 -2.24 -3.22
N THR A 54 9.93 -2.91 -3.24
CA THR A 54 10.17 -4.02 -4.17
C THR A 54 10.30 -5.32 -3.39
N LEU A 55 9.58 -6.35 -3.82
CA LEU A 55 9.72 -7.72 -3.35
C LEU A 55 10.14 -8.59 -4.53
N SER A 56 11.17 -9.41 -4.34
CA SER A 56 11.73 -10.23 -5.44
C SER A 56 12.34 -11.52 -4.88
N ASP A 57 12.35 -12.58 -5.69
CA ASP A 57 13.15 -13.78 -5.41
C ASP A 57 14.60 -13.62 -5.91
N GLU A 58 14.88 -12.58 -6.69
CA GLU A 58 16.18 -12.27 -7.26
C GLU A 58 16.75 -10.97 -6.68
N PRO A 59 18.08 -10.79 -6.68
CA PRO A 59 18.71 -9.57 -6.19
C PRO A 59 18.15 -8.30 -6.85
N ILE A 60 17.79 -7.32 -6.03
CA ILE A 60 17.22 -6.04 -6.48
C ILE A 60 18.35 -5.10 -6.90
N GLY A 61 18.43 -4.78 -8.20
CA GLY A 61 19.48 -3.92 -8.76
C GLY A 61 19.33 -2.43 -8.43
N SER A 62 18.11 -1.95 -8.12
CA SER A 62 17.85 -0.55 -7.79
C SER A 62 16.62 -0.43 -6.87
N PRO A 63 16.68 0.43 -5.84
CA PRO A 63 15.51 0.74 -5.02
C PRO A 63 14.53 1.70 -5.72
N LEU A 64 14.92 2.31 -6.83
CA LEU A 64 14.09 3.25 -7.58
C LEU A 64 13.14 2.47 -8.49
N ILE A 65 11.85 2.80 -8.40
CA ILE A 65 10.80 2.21 -9.22
C ILE A 65 10.34 3.26 -10.24
N SER A 66 10.62 3.03 -11.52
CA SER A 66 10.13 3.87 -12.62
C SER A 66 8.81 3.33 -13.20
N ASN A 67 8.67 2.00 -13.21
CA ASN A 67 7.52 1.29 -13.79
C ASN A 67 6.93 0.35 -12.73
N PRO A 68 6.06 0.84 -11.83
CA PRO A 68 5.42 -0.02 -10.84
C PRO A 68 4.45 -0.99 -11.50
N ASN A 69 4.31 -2.19 -10.96
CA ASN A 69 3.23 -3.09 -11.32
C ASN A 69 2.09 -3.10 -10.30
N VAL A 70 2.28 -2.38 -9.18
CA VAL A 70 1.24 -2.12 -8.20
C VAL A 70 1.31 -0.65 -7.75
N LEU A 71 0.18 0.05 -7.81
CA LEU A 71 0.00 1.40 -7.30
C LEU A 71 -1.09 1.41 -6.23
N ILE A 72 -0.79 1.97 -5.06
CA ILE A 72 -1.80 2.35 -4.07
C ILE A 72 -1.83 3.88 -4.00
N ALA A 73 -2.92 4.49 -4.47
CA ALA A 73 -3.10 5.93 -4.47
C ALA A 73 -4.20 6.36 -3.49
N MET A 74 -3.84 7.23 -2.54
CA MET A 74 -4.73 7.70 -1.48
C MET A 74 -5.14 9.17 -1.63
N ASN A 75 -4.75 9.83 -2.71
CA ASN A 75 -5.25 11.15 -3.10
C ASN A 75 -5.18 11.37 -4.61
N TYR A 76 -5.94 12.35 -5.08
CA TYR A 76 -6.04 12.63 -6.51
C TYR A 76 -4.71 13.05 -7.16
N PRO A 77 -3.91 13.98 -6.60
CA PRO A 77 -2.62 14.36 -7.20
C PRO A 77 -1.65 13.19 -7.35
N SER A 78 -1.63 12.26 -6.39
CA SER A 78 -0.79 11.06 -6.46
C SER A 78 -1.27 10.09 -7.53
N LEU A 79 -2.58 9.92 -7.67
CA LEU A 79 -3.13 9.10 -8.76
C LEU A 79 -2.66 9.63 -10.11
N ILE A 80 -2.87 10.91 -10.39
CA ILE A 80 -2.47 11.54 -11.65
C ILE A 80 -0.97 11.43 -11.91
N LYS A 81 -0.16 11.54 -10.86
CA LYS A 81 1.31 11.47 -10.97
C LYS A 81 1.80 10.08 -11.39
N PHE A 82 1.18 9.02 -10.88
CA PHE A 82 1.73 7.66 -11.00
C PHE A 82 0.90 6.70 -11.87
N GLU A 83 -0.37 7.00 -12.17
CA GLU A 83 -1.22 6.07 -12.92
C GLU A 83 -0.67 5.73 -14.31
N GLY A 84 0.00 6.70 -14.96
CA GLY A 84 0.61 6.53 -16.29
C GLY A 84 1.85 5.63 -16.29
N ASP A 85 2.52 5.51 -15.14
CA ASP A 85 3.76 4.75 -15.01
C ASP A 85 3.50 3.26 -14.69
N VAL A 86 2.25 2.90 -14.34
CA VAL A 86 1.89 1.51 -14.03
C VAL A 86 2.00 0.66 -15.30
N THR A 87 2.75 -0.45 -15.20
CA THR A 87 2.95 -1.36 -16.33
C THR A 87 1.64 -2.01 -16.79
N PRO A 88 1.49 -2.30 -18.09
CA PRO A 88 0.37 -3.13 -18.57
C PRO A 88 0.26 -4.43 -17.78
N GLY A 89 -0.97 -4.83 -17.44
CA GLY A 89 -1.24 -5.96 -16.55
C GLY A 89 -1.07 -5.65 -15.05
N GLY A 90 -0.66 -4.42 -14.71
CA GLY A 90 -0.50 -3.99 -13.33
C GLY A 90 -1.83 -3.75 -12.61
N LYS A 91 -1.75 -3.49 -11.31
CA LYS A 91 -2.92 -3.29 -10.43
C LYS A 91 -2.87 -1.91 -9.79
N ILE A 92 -4.00 -1.21 -9.83
CA ILE A 92 -4.15 0.13 -9.25
C ILE A 92 -5.24 0.07 -8.18
N PHE A 93 -4.88 0.41 -6.95
CA PHE A 93 -5.79 0.48 -5.81
C PHE A 93 -5.99 1.95 -5.43
N ILE A 94 -7.25 2.39 -5.36
CA ILE A 94 -7.59 3.80 -5.06
C ILE A 94 -8.60 3.92 -3.92
N ASP A 95 -8.44 4.97 -3.11
CA ASP A 95 -9.41 5.38 -2.10
C ASP A 95 -10.42 6.36 -2.70
N THR A 96 -11.59 5.87 -3.06
CA THR A 96 -12.67 6.68 -3.68
C THR A 96 -13.42 7.55 -2.69
N SER A 97 -13.15 7.44 -1.38
CA SER A 97 -13.60 8.45 -0.41
C SER A 97 -12.96 9.81 -0.66
N LEU A 98 -11.74 9.84 -1.24
CA LEU A 98 -10.93 11.03 -1.45
C LEU A 98 -10.64 11.31 -2.93
N ILE A 99 -10.84 10.33 -3.80
CA ILE A 99 -10.57 10.39 -5.24
C ILE A 99 -11.89 10.18 -5.99
N ASN A 100 -12.39 11.22 -6.62
CA ASN A 100 -13.66 11.21 -7.35
C ASN A 100 -13.55 10.77 -8.82
N ARG A 101 -12.44 10.15 -9.19
CA ARG A 101 -12.16 9.65 -10.54
C ARG A 101 -11.56 8.25 -10.46
N VAL A 102 -12.02 7.37 -11.34
CA VAL A 102 -11.41 6.05 -11.57
C VAL A 102 -10.53 6.15 -12.82
N PRO A 103 -9.29 5.60 -12.82
CA PRO A 103 -8.45 5.57 -14.01
C PRO A 103 -9.14 4.85 -15.18
N GLU A 104 -9.06 5.44 -16.35
CA GLU A 104 -9.52 4.83 -17.61
C GLU A 104 -8.36 4.07 -18.25
N ARG A 105 -8.00 2.93 -17.64
CA ARG A 105 -6.92 2.04 -18.09
C ARG A 105 -7.50 0.66 -18.34
N ASP A 106 -7.65 0.28 -19.62
CA ASP A 106 -8.12 -1.03 -20.08
C ASP A 106 -7.03 -2.12 -20.06
N ASP A 107 -5.78 -1.69 -19.87
CA ASP A 107 -4.60 -2.55 -19.75
C ASP A 107 -4.15 -2.81 -18.28
N CYS A 108 -4.87 -2.29 -17.29
CA CYS A 108 -4.61 -2.48 -15.87
C CYS A 108 -5.88 -2.92 -15.12
N GLU A 109 -5.71 -3.65 -14.03
CA GLU A 109 -6.80 -3.93 -13.11
C GLU A 109 -6.94 -2.78 -12.10
N VAL A 110 -8.12 -2.18 -12.02
CA VAL A 110 -8.38 -1.05 -11.10
C VAL A 110 -9.35 -1.48 -10.02
N TYR A 111 -8.92 -1.32 -8.77
CA TYR A 111 -9.69 -1.61 -7.56
C TYR A 111 -10.02 -0.32 -6.82
N ALA A 112 -11.28 0.07 -6.87
CA ALA A 112 -11.80 1.30 -6.29
C ALA A 112 -12.58 0.98 -5.00
N LEU A 113 -12.09 1.47 -3.86
CA LEU A 113 -12.70 1.27 -2.54
C LEU A 113 -12.90 2.62 -1.85
N GLU A 114 -13.99 2.78 -1.13
CA GLU A 114 -14.17 3.89 -0.19
C GLU A 114 -13.42 3.65 1.13
N ALA A 115 -12.10 3.39 1.04
CA ALA A 115 -11.30 2.88 2.14
C ALA A 115 -11.33 3.76 3.39
N THR A 116 -11.32 5.09 3.25
CA THR A 116 -11.44 6.03 4.38
C THR A 116 -12.83 5.94 5.02
N ASN A 117 -13.91 5.95 4.24
CA ASN A 117 -15.26 5.85 4.75
C ASN A 117 -15.48 4.50 5.46
N MET A 118 -15.07 3.39 4.82
CA MET A 118 -15.14 2.04 5.40
C MET A 118 -14.43 1.97 6.75
N ALA A 119 -13.20 2.51 6.84
CA ALA A 119 -12.44 2.51 8.07
C ALA A 119 -13.13 3.37 9.17
N GLU A 120 -13.69 4.53 8.81
CA GLU A 120 -14.37 5.40 9.78
C GLU A 120 -15.67 4.77 10.32
N GLU A 121 -16.45 4.12 9.48
CA GLU A 121 -17.69 3.40 9.86
C GLU A 121 -17.42 2.28 10.88
N GLU A 122 -16.27 1.59 10.75
CA GLU A 122 -15.84 0.53 11.67
C GLU A 122 -15.05 1.05 12.89
N GLY A 123 -14.96 2.37 13.07
CA GLY A 123 -14.20 2.97 14.19
C GLY A 123 -12.68 2.81 14.05
N LEU A 124 -12.19 2.60 12.83
CA LEU A 124 -10.78 2.39 12.46
C LEU A 124 -10.18 3.64 11.80
N LYS A 125 -10.58 4.81 12.25
CA LYS A 125 -10.12 6.08 11.71
C LYS A 125 -8.59 6.15 11.55
N GLY A 126 -8.14 6.55 10.36
CA GLY A 126 -6.72 6.67 10.03
C GLY A 126 -6.06 5.36 9.56
N LEU A 127 -6.83 4.29 9.34
CA LEU A 127 -6.35 2.98 8.89
C LEU A 127 -6.76 2.63 7.45
N ALA A 128 -7.23 3.59 6.66
CA ALA A 128 -7.54 3.40 5.25
C ALA A 128 -6.36 2.82 4.45
N ASN A 129 -5.13 3.19 4.80
CA ASN A 129 -3.91 2.63 4.24
C ASN A 129 -3.83 1.10 4.40
N ILE A 130 -4.20 0.58 5.56
CA ILE A 130 -4.18 -0.86 5.84
C ILE A 130 -5.40 -1.57 5.22
N VAL A 131 -6.54 -0.91 5.09
CA VAL A 131 -7.68 -1.41 4.30
C VAL A 131 -7.23 -1.66 2.85
N LEU A 132 -6.53 -0.71 2.23
CA LEU A 132 -6.00 -0.86 0.87
C LEU A 132 -4.92 -1.97 0.77
N VAL A 133 -4.07 -2.12 1.79
CA VAL A 133 -3.13 -3.25 1.86
C VAL A 133 -3.88 -4.58 1.94
N GLY A 134 -4.98 -4.67 2.69
CA GLY A 134 -5.82 -5.86 2.75
C GLY A 134 -6.41 -6.22 1.40
N LYS A 135 -6.93 -5.22 0.66
CA LYS A 135 -7.41 -5.44 -0.71
C LYS A 135 -6.29 -5.89 -1.63
N MET A 136 -5.13 -5.23 -1.56
CA MET A 136 -3.95 -5.63 -2.34
C MET A 136 -3.53 -7.08 -2.03
N LEU A 137 -3.50 -7.47 -0.76
CA LEU A 137 -3.18 -8.84 -0.37
C LEU A 137 -4.13 -9.86 -1.00
N LYS A 138 -5.44 -9.60 -0.95
CA LYS A 138 -6.47 -10.45 -1.55
C LYS A 138 -6.25 -10.63 -3.06
N GLU A 139 -5.97 -9.54 -3.78
CA GLU A 139 -5.91 -9.52 -5.24
C GLU A 139 -4.55 -9.96 -5.82
N THR A 140 -3.49 -9.92 -5.00
CA THR A 140 -2.15 -10.31 -5.44
C THR A 140 -1.68 -11.63 -4.83
N GLY A 141 -2.14 -11.97 -3.63
CA GLY A 141 -1.68 -13.15 -2.91
C GLY A 141 -0.17 -13.16 -2.63
N PHE A 142 0.45 -11.96 -2.46
CA PHE A 142 1.90 -11.82 -2.36
C PHE A 142 2.50 -12.47 -1.11
N CYS A 143 1.71 -12.69 -0.08
CA CYS A 143 2.10 -13.44 1.13
C CYS A 143 0.86 -14.07 1.78
N SER A 144 1.06 -14.89 2.81
CA SER A 144 -0.04 -15.43 3.60
C SER A 144 -0.62 -14.38 4.57
N TYR A 145 -1.84 -14.64 5.07
CA TYR A 145 -2.42 -13.82 6.14
C TYR A 145 -1.55 -13.84 7.41
N GLU A 146 -1.01 -14.99 7.77
CA GLU A 146 -0.14 -15.17 8.92
C GLU A 146 1.14 -14.34 8.79
N THR A 147 1.71 -14.28 7.59
CA THR A 147 2.90 -13.48 7.29
C THR A 147 2.63 -11.98 7.47
N ILE A 148 1.54 -11.45 6.87
CA ILE A 148 1.21 -10.03 7.00
C ILE A 148 0.79 -9.67 8.43
N GLU A 149 0.11 -10.55 9.16
CA GLU A 149 -0.18 -10.36 10.59
C GLU A 149 1.11 -10.23 11.40
N ALA A 150 2.07 -11.13 11.19
CA ALA A 150 3.38 -11.07 11.85
C ALA A 150 4.13 -9.77 11.51
N ALA A 151 4.06 -9.33 10.25
CA ALA A 151 4.64 -8.06 9.80
C ALA A 151 4.01 -6.84 10.50
N ILE A 152 2.68 -6.81 10.64
CA ILE A 152 1.96 -5.75 11.39
C ILE A 152 2.43 -5.73 12.85
N ARG A 153 2.47 -6.89 13.51
CA ARG A 153 2.93 -7.01 14.91
C ARG A 153 4.36 -6.50 15.09
N LYS A 154 5.23 -6.77 14.12
CA LYS A 154 6.62 -6.31 14.12
C LYS A 154 6.74 -4.81 13.84
N THR A 155 5.89 -4.25 12.99
CA THR A 155 5.98 -2.85 12.57
C THR A 155 5.36 -1.89 13.57
N VAL A 156 4.29 -2.29 14.26
CA VAL A 156 3.64 -1.48 15.30
C VAL A 156 4.59 -1.33 16.51
N PRO A 157 4.95 -0.09 16.90
CA PRO A 157 5.84 0.11 18.04
C PRO A 157 5.23 -0.46 19.33
N PRO A 158 6.03 -1.00 20.27
CA PRO A 158 5.54 -1.57 21.53
C PRO A 158 4.64 -0.62 22.33
N ARG A 159 4.96 0.68 22.33
CA ARG A 159 4.15 1.72 22.99
C ARG A 159 2.74 1.91 22.39
N LYS A 160 2.52 1.38 21.19
CA LYS A 160 1.26 1.43 20.43
C LYS A 160 0.64 0.05 20.24
N ALA A 161 1.02 -0.95 21.02
CA ALA A 161 0.57 -2.34 20.88
C ALA A 161 -0.96 -2.48 20.80
N ALA A 162 -1.72 -1.59 21.46
CA ALA A 162 -3.18 -1.55 21.37
C ALA A 162 -3.71 -1.28 19.95
N LEU A 163 -2.88 -0.79 19.03
CA LEU A 163 -3.26 -0.57 17.62
C LEU A 163 -3.12 -1.83 16.77
N ILE A 164 -2.48 -2.89 17.26
CA ILE A 164 -2.29 -4.13 16.49
C ILE A 164 -3.65 -4.69 16.06
N ASP A 165 -4.56 -4.88 17.00
CA ASP A 165 -5.88 -5.45 16.71
C ASP A 165 -6.68 -4.58 15.72
N LYS A 166 -6.60 -3.26 15.84
CA LYS A 166 -7.24 -2.34 14.90
C LYS A 166 -6.64 -2.45 13.49
N ASN A 167 -5.32 -2.60 13.38
CA ASN A 167 -4.67 -2.81 12.08
C ASN A 167 -5.10 -4.15 11.46
N LEU A 168 -5.21 -5.21 12.27
CA LEU A 168 -5.70 -6.52 11.79
C LEU A 168 -7.16 -6.46 11.34
N GLN A 169 -8.00 -5.70 12.05
CA GLN A 169 -9.39 -5.45 11.63
C GLN A 169 -9.45 -4.70 10.30
N ALA A 170 -8.64 -3.64 10.14
CA ALA A 170 -8.56 -2.88 8.89
C ALA A 170 -8.07 -3.75 7.72
N LEU A 171 -7.08 -4.61 7.96
CA LEU A 171 -6.59 -5.56 6.95
C LEU A 171 -7.72 -6.49 6.48
N LYS A 172 -8.46 -7.10 7.42
CA LYS A 172 -9.59 -7.99 7.11
C LYS A 172 -10.68 -7.26 6.34
N LEU A 173 -11.03 -6.05 6.78
CA LEU A 173 -12.03 -5.21 6.11
C LEU A 173 -11.68 -5.01 4.62
N GLY A 174 -10.41 -4.74 4.31
CA GLY A 174 -9.94 -4.61 2.93
C GLY A 174 -9.94 -5.93 2.15
N MET A 175 -9.66 -7.05 2.81
CA MET A 175 -9.69 -8.37 2.16
C MET A 175 -11.12 -8.84 1.83
N GLU A 176 -12.12 -8.37 2.58
CA GLU A 176 -13.53 -8.73 2.40
C GLU A 176 -14.25 -7.82 1.39
N ALA A 177 -13.63 -6.69 1.03
CA ALA A 177 -14.18 -5.68 0.13
C ALA A 177 -14.20 -6.11 -1.36
#